data_ab0a4cbe3073c2d0d66d106e7a56295c
#
_entry.id   ab0a4cbe3073c2d0d66d106e7a56295c
#
_cell.length_a   1.000
_cell.length_b   1.000
_cell.length_c   1.000
_cell.angle_alpha   90.00
_cell.angle_beta   90.00
_cell.angle_gamma   90.00
#
_symmetry.space_group_name_H-M   'P 1'
#
loop_
_entity.id
_entity.type
_entity.pdbx_description
1 polymer ?
#
loop_
_entity_poly.entity_id
_entity_poly.type
_entity_poly.pdbx_seq_one_letter_code
_entity_poly.pdbx_strand_id
1 'polypeptide(L)'
;MVIKRGDIFYADLRPVVGSEQGGIRPVLIIQNDTGNKHSPTVICAAITSQMHKSKLPTHVELDSARYDMVKDSVILLEQLRTIDKRRLKDKVCHLDNDIIGQVNKALSVSPVSYTHLRAHETGAYL
;
A
#
# COMPACT_ATOMS: atom_id res chain seq x y z
N MET A 1 12.16 12.08 6.17
CA MET A 1 11.35 11.52 5.06
C MET A 1 9.90 11.89 5.26
N VAL A 2 9.29 12.51 4.28
CA VAL A 2 7.87 12.86 4.32
C VAL A 2 7.06 11.75 3.68
N ILE A 3 6.10 11.20 4.42
CA ILE A 3 5.27 10.09 3.96
C ILE A 3 3.83 10.57 3.96
N LYS A 4 3.16 10.43 2.81
CA LYS A 4 1.76 10.84 2.65
C LYS A 4 0.91 9.67 2.18
N ARG A 5 -0.36 9.65 2.60
CA ARG A 5 -1.32 8.69 2.09
C ARG A 5 -1.43 8.85 0.58
N GLY A 6 -1.32 7.75 -0.14
CA GLY A 6 -1.30 7.77 -1.60
C GLY A 6 0.10 7.74 -2.21
N ASP A 7 1.15 7.80 -1.39
CA ASP A 7 2.52 7.62 -1.86
C ASP A 7 2.80 6.15 -2.12
N ILE A 8 3.59 5.89 -3.16
CA ILE A 8 4.17 4.56 -3.41
C ILE A 8 5.64 4.64 -3.10
N PHE A 9 6.11 3.74 -2.23
CA PHE A 9 7.52 3.59 -1.87
C PHE A 9 7.99 2.19 -2.20
N TYR A 10 9.26 2.04 -2.51
CA TYR A 10 9.90 0.74 -2.37
C TYR A 10 10.10 0.46 -0.90
N ALA A 11 9.84 -0.77 -0.50
CA ALA A 11 10.04 -1.21 0.89
C ALA A 11 10.79 -2.52 0.91
N ASP A 12 11.67 -2.65 1.91
CA ASP A 12 12.40 -3.89 2.15
C ASP A 12 11.54 -4.79 3.04
N LEU A 13 10.96 -5.81 2.46
CA LEU A 13 10.05 -6.72 3.13
C LEU A 13 10.72 -7.99 3.65
N ARG A 14 12.05 -8.02 3.65
CA ARG A 14 12.80 -9.15 4.19
C ARG A 14 12.82 -9.11 5.73
N PRO A 15 12.88 -10.26 6.43
CA PRO A 15 12.83 -11.60 5.86
C PRO A 15 11.40 -12.00 5.47
N VAL A 16 11.31 -13.00 4.58
CA VAL A 16 10.03 -13.56 4.19
C VAL A 16 9.79 -14.90 4.87
N VAL A 17 8.51 -15.24 5.04
CA VAL A 17 8.10 -16.52 5.60
C VAL A 17 7.18 -17.22 4.60
N GLY A 18 7.54 -18.43 4.24
CA GLY A 18 6.74 -19.24 3.33
C GLY A 18 6.59 -18.60 1.95
N SER A 19 5.34 -18.46 1.52
CA SER A 19 5.00 -17.91 0.19
C SER A 19 4.81 -16.41 0.19
N GLU A 20 5.12 -15.71 1.28
CA GLU A 20 5.00 -14.27 1.32
C GLU A 20 5.93 -13.61 0.30
N GLN A 21 5.48 -12.47 -0.25
CA GLN A 21 6.33 -11.67 -1.12
C GLN A 21 7.45 -11.04 -0.30
N GLY A 22 8.67 -11.18 -0.79
CA GLY A 22 9.84 -10.66 -0.08
C GLY A 22 10.71 -9.80 -0.97
N GLY A 23 11.86 -9.38 -0.41
CA GLY A 23 12.78 -8.50 -1.08
C GLY A 23 12.28 -7.07 -1.09
N ILE A 24 12.84 -6.26 -2.00
CA ILE A 24 12.45 -4.85 -2.14
C ILE A 24 11.31 -4.78 -3.14
N ARG A 25 10.15 -4.30 -2.68
CA ARG A 25 8.91 -4.28 -3.45
C ARG A 25 8.21 -2.94 -3.31
N PRO A 26 7.46 -2.51 -4.33
CA PRO A 26 6.64 -1.31 -4.19
C PRO A 26 5.44 -1.59 -3.28
N VAL A 27 5.10 -0.60 -2.46
CA VAL A 27 3.92 -0.65 -1.59
C VAL A 27 3.21 0.69 -1.64
N LEU A 28 1.89 0.67 -1.48
CA LEU A 28 1.08 1.88 -1.42
C LEU A 28 0.82 2.23 0.04
N ILE A 29 1.11 3.47 0.43
CA ILE A 29 0.80 3.96 1.77
C ILE A 29 -0.69 4.29 1.85
N ILE A 30 -1.40 3.58 2.71
CA ILE A 30 -2.84 3.79 2.91
C ILE A 30 -3.15 4.38 4.29
N GLN A 31 -2.18 4.40 5.20
CA GLN A 31 -2.34 5.01 6.51
C GLN A 31 -2.63 6.50 6.38
N ASN A 32 -3.49 7.04 7.25
CA ASN A 32 -3.79 8.47 7.24
C ASN A 32 -2.55 9.31 7.59
N ASP A 33 -2.58 10.59 7.20
CA ASP A 33 -1.40 11.44 7.33
C ASP A 33 -1.02 11.76 8.77
N THR A 34 -1.97 11.74 9.69
CA THR A 34 -1.66 11.89 11.11
C THR A 34 -0.81 10.73 11.60
N GLY A 35 -1.21 9.50 11.27
CA GLY A 35 -0.42 8.31 11.58
C GLY A 35 0.93 8.34 10.87
N ASN A 36 0.95 8.74 9.61
CA ASN A 36 2.20 8.84 8.83
C ASN A 36 3.21 9.79 9.47
N LYS A 37 2.71 10.85 10.10
CA LYS A 37 3.58 11.83 10.75
C LYS A 37 4.09 11.35 12.11
N HIS A 38 3.26 10.69 12.89
CA HIS A 38 3.53 10.43 14.30
C HIS A 38 3.85 8.98 14.65
N SER A 39 3.36 8.01 13.88
CA SER A 39 3.59 6.61 14.17
C SER A 39 4.97 6.15 13.66
N PRO A 40 5.65 5.23 14.36
CA PRO A 40 6.87 4.61 13.85
C PRO A 40 6.60 3.58 12.75
N THR A 41 5.34 3.24 12.50
CA THR A 41 4.93 2.26 11.49
C THR A 41 4.00 2.88 10.48
N VAL A 42 3.84 2.20 9.34
CA VAL A 42 2.87 2.57 8.30
C VAL A 42 2.06 1.36 7.88
N ILE A 43 0.80 1.60 7.57
CA ILE A 43 -0.07 0.59 6.95
C ILE A 43 0.04 0.78 5.44
N CYS A 44 0.33 -0.30 4.74
CA CYS A 44 0.49 -0.27 3.29
C CYS A 44 -0.22 -1.45 2.64
N ALA A 45 -0.46 -1.32 1.34
CA ALA A 45 -1.03 -2.37 0.49
C ALA A 45 0.06 -2.89 -0.44
N ALA A 46 0.05 -4.20 -0.68
CA ALA A 46 0.99 -4.83 -1.60
C ALA A 46 0.70 -4.41 -3.04
N ILE A 47 1.74 -4.31 -3.84
CA ILE A 47 1.64 -4.05 -5.28
C ILE A 47 2.38 -5.17 -6.00
N THR A 48 1.75 -5.73 -7.04
CA THR A 48 2.34 -6.80 -7.84
C THR A 48 2.30 -6.45 -9.33
N SER A 49 3.30 -6.90 -10.06
CA SER A 49 3.31 -6.82 -11.52
C SER A 49 2.73 -8.06 -12.19
N GLN A 50 2.31 -9.05 -11.42
CA GLN A 50 1.72 -10.28 -11.98
C GLN A 50 0.22 -10.06 -12.19
N MET A 51 -0.17 -9.83 -13.43
CA MET A 51 -1.52 -9.42 -13.78
C MET A 51 -2.33 -10.49 -14.50
N HIS A 52 -1.92 -11.73 -14.39
CA HIS A 52 -2.58 -12.84 -15.09
C HIS A 52 -3.81 -13.39 -14.36
N LYS A 53 -4.14 -12.84 -13.21
CA LYS A 53 -5.28 -13.30 -12.42
C LYS A 53 -6.52 -12.50 -12.75
N SER A 54 -7.69 -13.09 -12.51
CA SER A 54 -8.94 -12.35 -12.62
C SER A 54 -8.96 -11.22 -11.61
N LYS A 55 -9.55 -10.10 -12.03
CA LYS A 55 -9.63 -8.91 -11.19
C LYS A 55 -10.63 -9.12 -10.06
N LEU A 56 -10.25 -8.63 -8.88
CA LEU A 56 -11.15 -8.58 -7.73
C LEU A 56 -11.59 -7.13 -7.50
N PRO A 57 -12.71 -6.91 -6.82
CA PRO A 57 -13.13 -5.54 -6.46
C PRO A 57 -12.11 -4.80 -5.61
N THR A 58 -11.20 -5.54 -4.97
CA THR A 58 -10.13 -4.97 -4.13
C THR A 58 -8.85 -4.66 -4.92
N HIS A 59 -8.85 -4.86 -6.23
CA HIS A 59 -7.69 -4.59 -7.08
C HIS A 59 -7.82 -3.25 -7.75
N VAL A 60 -6.71 -2.49 -7.79
CA VAL A 60 -6.62 -1.22 -8.53
C VAL A 60 -5.43 -1.29 -9.46
N GLU A 61 -5.66 -1.10 -10.76
CA GLU A 61 -4.62 -1.17 -11.77
C GLU A 61 -3.81 0.14 -11.82
N LEU A 62 -2.51 -0.01 -12.02
CA LEU A 62 -1.57 1.10 -12.21
C LEU A 62 -0.90 0.96 -13.57
N ASP A 63 -0.98 2.03 -14.37
CA ASP A 63 -0.32 2.11 -15.67
C ASP A 63 1.13 2.56 -15.47
N SER A 64 2.08 1.76 -15.95
CA SER A 64 3.51 2.05 -15.83
C SER A 64 3.91 3.36 -16.54
N ALA A 65 3.24 3.69 -17.63
CA ALA A 65 3.52 4.92 -18.36
C ALA A 65 3.12 6.16 -17.56
N ARG A 66 2.10 6.04 -16.71
CA ARG A 66 1.60 7.16 -15.91
C ARG A 66 2.44 7.41 -14.67
N TYR A 67 2.97 6.35 -14.06
CA TYR A 67 3.61 6.43 -12.75
C TYR A 67 5.09 6.05 -12.73
N ASP A 68 5.71 6.03 -13.90
CA ASP A 68 7.15 5.75 -14.03
C ASP A 68 7.56 4.45 -13.36
N MET A 69 6.73 3.44 -13.49
CA MET A 69 7.01 2.09 -12.98
C MET A 69 7.56 1.23 -14.10
N VAL A 70 8.36 0.22 -13.74
CA VAL A 70 8.98 -0.66 -14.74
C VAL A 70 7.93 -1.46 -15.51
N LYS A 71 6.87 -1.89 -14.84
CA LYS A 71 5.79 -2.70 -15.43
C LYS A 71 4.44 -2.20 -14.94
N ASP A 72 3.41 -2.45 -15.75
CA ASP A 72 2.04 -2.31 -15.28
C ASP A 72 1.85 -3.16 -14.04
N SER A 73 1.15 -2.63 -13.06
CA SER A 73 1.04 -3.22 -11.75
C SER A 73 -0.39 -3.17 -11.24
N VAL A 74 -0.66 -3.94 -10.18
CA VAL A 74 -1.96 -3.96 -9.51
C VAL A 74 -1.73 -3.75 -8.02
N ILE A 75 -2.49 -2.83 -7.44
CA ILE A 75 -2.53 -2.66 -5.98
C ILE A 75 -3.54 -3.67 -5.43
N LEU A 76 -3.12 -4.42 -4.42
CA LEU A 76 -3.92 -5.49 -3.83
C LEU A 76 -4.43 -5.01 -2.47
N LEU A 77 -5.63 -4.41 -2.46
CA LEU A 77 -6.18 -3.83 -1.24
C LEU A 77 -6.70 -4.87 -0.24
N GLU A 78 -6.70 -6.15 -0.62
CA GLU A 78 -6.94 -7.23 0.32
C GLU A 78 -5.66 -7.69 1.03
N GLN A 79 -4.49 -7.22 0.59
CA GLN A 79 -3.21 -7.59 1.18
C GLN A 79 -2.58 -6.38 1.86
N LEU A 80 -3.07 -6.10 3.06
CA LEU A 80 -2.59 -5.00 3.87
C LEU A 80 -1.61 -5.50 4.91
N ARG A 81 -0.60 -4.69 5.21
CA ARG A 81 0.34 -5.00 6.28
C ARG A 81 0.85 -3.72 6.92
N THR A 82 1.26 -3.86 8.16
CA THR A 82 1.91 -2.78 8.91
C THR A 82 3.40 -3.04 8.95
N ILE A 83 4.19 -2.09 8.53
CA ILE A 83 5.64 -2.21 8.52
C ILE A 83 6.29 -1.04 9.23
N ASP A 84 7.50 -1.24 9.72
CA ASP A 84 8.32 -0.18 10.30
C ASP A 84 8.72 0.81 9.20
N LYS A 85 8.66 2.11 9.49
CA LYS A 85 9.08 3.14 8.53
C LYS A 85 10.51 2.97 8.03
N ARG A 86 11.38 2.36 8.82
CA ARG A 86 12.77 2.11 8.43
C ARG A 86 12.89 1.14 7.24
N ARG A 87 11.82 0.40 6.95
CA ARG A 87 11.80 -0.49 5.78
C ARG A 87 11.54 0.25 4.48
N LEU A 88 11.07 1.49 4.54
CA LEU A 88 10.81 2.29 3.34
C LEU A 88 12.12 2.76 2.72
N LYS A 89 12.21 2.63 1.40
CA LYS A 89 13.34 3.08 0.60
C LYS A 89 12.92 4.27 -0.24
N ASP A 90 13.25 4.29 -1.53
CA ASP A 90 12.94 5.42 -2.40
C ASP A 90 11.44 5.54 -2.66
N LYS A 91 10.98 6.77 -2.71
CA LYS A 91 9.63 7.08 -3.14
C LYS A 91 9.54 6.94 -4.66
N VAL A 92 8.53 6.22 -5.13
CA VAL A 92 8.30 6.03 -6.56
C VAL A 92 7.47 7.18 -7.12
N CYS A 93 6.32 7.46 -6.49
CA CYS A 93 5.37 8.47 -6.97
C CYS A 93 4.31 8.74 -5.91
N HIS A 94 3.43 9.69 -6.22
CA HIS A 94 2.20 9.93 -5.47
C HIS A 94 1.03 9.76 -6.42
N LEU A 95 0.00 9.04 -6.01
CA LEU A 95 -1.16 8.75 -6.86
C LEU A 95 -2.01 10.00 -7.09
N ASP A 96 -2.56 10.11 -8.29
CA ASP A 96 -3.51 11.17 -8.61
C ASP A 96 -4.86 10.91 -7.94
N ASN A 97 -5.67 11.95 -7.82
CA ASN A 97 -6.93 11.89 -7.08
C ASN A 97 -7.91 10.85 -7.64
N ASP A 98 -7.93 10.64 -8.95
CA ASP A 98 -8.81 9.64 -9.55
C ASP A 98 -8.44 8.22 -9.14
N ILE A 99 -7.14 7.93 -9.04
CA ILE A 99 -6.67 6.63 -8.59
C ILE A 99 -6.88 6.48 -7.08
N ILE A 100 -6.64 7.54 -6.31
CA ILE A 100 -6.93 7.53 -4.87
C ILE A 100 -8.42 7.24 -4.63
N GLY A 101 -9.30 7.78 -5.46
CA GLY A 101 -10.73 7.47 -5.41
C GLY A 101 -11.01 5.98 -5.63
N GLN A 102 -10.33 5.37 -6.60
CA GLN A 102 -10.44 3.92 -6.82
C GLN A 102 -9.92 3.12 -5.64
N VAL A 103 -8.82 3.55 -5.03
CA VAL A 103 -8.26 2.92 -3.84
C VAL A 103 -9.26 2.98 -2.69
N ASN A 104 -9.87 4.14 -2.45
CA ASN A 104 -10.86 4.30 -1.39
C ASN A 104 -12.06 3.37 -1.61
N LYS A 105 -12.53 3.25 -2.85
CA LYS A 105 -13.63 2.35 -3.19
C LYS A 105 -13.24 0.89 -2.94
N ALA A 106 -12.05 0.50 -3.37
CA ALA A 106 -11.56 -0.87 -3.16
C ALA A 106 -11.41 -1.19 -1.67
N LEU A 107 -10.92 -0.23 -0.88
CA LEU A 107 -10.81 -0.40 0.57
C LEU A 107 -12.18 -0.59 1.21
N SER A 108 -13.21 0.08 0.72
CA SER A 108 -14.56 0.00 1.30
C SER A 108 -15.17 -1.39 1.17
N VAL A 109 -14.73 -2.19 0.19
CA VAL A 109 -15.23 -3.55 -0.02
C VAL A 109 -14.26 -4.62 0.48
N SER A 110 -13.07 -4.24 0.95
CA SER A 110 -12.09 -5.19 1.47
C SER A 110 -12.45 -5.57 2.91
N PRO A 111 -12.67 -6.86 3.20
CA PRO A 111 -12.97 -7.27 4.57
C PRO A 111 -11.80 -7.06 5.53
N VAL A 112 -10.57 -7.01 5.01
CA VAL A 112 -9.38 -6.80 5.83
C VAL A 112 -9.25 -5.35 6.26
N SER A 113 -9.56 -4.40 5.36
CA SER A 113 -9.30 -2.98 5.60
C SER A 113 -10.09 -2.41 6.76
N TYR A 114 -11.37 -2.77 6.88
CA TYR A 114 -12.23 -2.22 7.93
C TYR A 114 -11.67 -2.51 9.31
N THR A 115 -11.37 -3.78 9.59
CA THR A 115 -10.84 -4.20 10.89
C THR A 115 -9.42 -3.66 11.11
N HIS A 116 -8.58 -3.77 10.09
CA HIS A 116 -7.17 -3.40 10.18
C HIS A 116 -6.99 -1.89 10.41
N LEU A 117 -7.62 -1.08 9.57
CA LEU A 117 -7.49 0.38 9.68
C LEU A 117 -8.15 0.93 10.94
N ARG A 118 -9.31 0.40 11.30
CA ARG A 118 -10.01 0.84 12.51
C ARG A 118 -9.18 0.53 13.76
N ALA A 119 -8.61 -0.66 13.85
CA ALA A 119 -7.77 -1.03 14.98
C ALA A 119 -6.53 -0.14 15.06
N HIS A 120 -5.92 0.18 13.91
CA HIS A 120 -4.75 1.05 13.86
C HIS A 120 -5.09 2.48 14.29
N GLU A 121 -6.17 3.03 13.77
CA GLU A 121 -6.59 4.39 14.12
C GLU A 121 -6.88 4.52 15.61
N THR A 122 -7.56 3.53 16.18
CA THR A 122 -7.85 3.52 17.61
C THR A 122 -6.58 3.38 18.44
N GLY A 123 -5.73 2.42 18.08
CA GLY A 123 -4.50 2.15 18.81
C GLY A 123 -3.47 3.24 18.66
N ALA A 124 -3.39 3.88 17.50
CA ALA A 124 -2.39 4.92 17.24
C ALA A 124 -2.64 6.19 18.03
N TYR A 125 -3.87 6.46 18.44
CA TYR A 125 -4.24 7.71 19.10
C TYR A 125 -4.53 7.54 20.57
N LEU A 126 -4.41 6.34 21.07
CA LEU A 126 -4.53 6.06 22.48
C LEU A 126 -3.16 6.01 23.13
#